data_340f442f80845e10baf22863c2007edf
#
_entry.id   340f442f80845e10baf22863c2007edf
#
_cell.length_a   1.000
_cell.length_b   1.000
_cell.length_c   1.000
_cell.angle_alpha   90.00
_cell.angle_beta   90.00
_cell.angle_gamma   90.00
#
_symmetry.space_group_name_H-M   'P 1'
#
loop_
_entity.id
_entity.type
_entity.pdbx_description
1 polymer ?
#
loop_
_entity_poly.entity_id
_entity_poly.type
_entity_poly.pdbx_seq_one_letter_code
_entity_poly.pdbx_strand_id
1 'polypeptide(L)'
;MTETTKKIFFDYIDSLDIPQIDYFAIGVQNVTTKRSISLMSRQEWQKHFFLNQYAEHDPIRRVTLHTKRNLIPFNEIDFLDNYGKEIMRQRALMDIKSGIVLMERFAKFNYIITLGTGFSQFDAFDFIKRYHDKIWLIKRDLISLIENETNKFLPSEILKQANHLSIDAK
;
A
#
# COMPACT_ATOMS: atom_id res chain seq x y z
N MET A 1 2.81 4.37 13.39
CA MET A 1 1.37 4.15 13.24
C MET A 1 0.77 3.84 14.59
N THR A 2 -0.36 4.47 14.93
CA THR A 2 -1.00 4.30 16.25
C THR A 2 -1.72 2.95 16.37
N GLU A 3 -1.88 2.44 17.59
CA GLU A 3 -2.65 1.21 17.84
C GLU A 3 -4.12 1.38 17.44
N THR A 4 -4.68 2.59 17.63
CA THR A 4 -6.04 2.91 17.17
C THR A 4 -6.20 2.73 15.67
N THR A 5 -5.27 3.25 14.86
CA THR A 5 -5.29 3.11 13.39
C THR A 5 -5.20 1.65 12.97
N LYS A 6 -4.36 0.87 13.64
CA LYS A 6 -4.26 -0.58 13.38
C LYS A 6 -5.58 -1.27 13.68
N LYS A 7 -6.18 -1.00 14.86
CA LYS A 7 -7.46 -1.59 15.24
C LYS A 7 -8.55 -1.28 14.20
N ILE A 8 -8.70 -0.01 13.80
CA ILE A 8 -9.70 0.39 12.80
C ILE A 8 -9.44 -0.34 11.47
N PHE A 9 -8.18 -0.51 11.07
CA PHE A 9 -7.83 -1.26 9.85
C PHE A 9 -8.30 -2.71 9.93
N PHE A 10 -8.01 -3.42 11.03
CA PHE A 10 -8.43 -4.81 11.19
C PHE A 10 -9.95 -4.93 11.28
N ASP A 11 -10.61 -4.09 12.07
CA ASP A 11 -12.08 -4.07 12.17
C ASP A 11 -12.72 -3.82 10.79
N TYR A 12 -12.13 -2.94 9.97
CA TYR A 12 -12.61 -2.65 8.62
C TYR A 12 -12.47 -3.86 7.69
N ILE A 13 -11.27 -4.46 7.60
CA ILE A 13 -11.05 -5.59 6.69
C ILE A 13 -11.87 -6.82 7.09
N ASP A 14 -12.08 -7.05 8.38
CA ASP A 14 -12.91 -8.14 8.90
C ASP A 14 -14.39 -7.95 8.54
N SER A 15 -14.82 -6.70 8.33
CA SER A 15 -16.20 -6.39 7.87
C SER A 15 -16.41 -6.55 6.37
N LEU A 16 -15.31 -6.72 5.59
CA LEU A 16 -15.40 -6.80 4.14
C LEU A 16 -15.89 -8.18 3.66
N ASP A 17 -17.03 -8.19 3.00
CA ASP A 17 -17.48 -9.35 2.24
C ASP A 17 -17.03 -9.23 0.78
N ILE A 18 -15.77 -9.56 0.49
CA ILE A 18 -15.21 -9.59 -0.86
C ILE A 18 -14.64 -10.99 -1.14
N PRO A 19 -15.32 -11.80 -1.98
CA PRO A 19 -14.90 -13.16 -2.26
C PRO A 19 -13.47 -13.22 -2.82
N GLN A 20 -12.77 -14.32 -2.52
CA GLN A 20 -11.44 -14.63 -3.03
C GLN A 20 -10.29 -13.75 -2.52
N ILE A 21 -10.56 -12.63 -1.84
CA ILE A 21 -9.51 -11.80 -1.25
C ILE A 21 -9.40 -12.11 0.25
N ASP A 22 -8.21 -12.50 0.67
CA ASP A 22 -7.87 -12.86 2.05
C ASP A 22 -6.65 -12.08 2.58
N TYR A 23 -6.10 -11.20 1.76
CA TYR A 23 -4.99 -10.34 2.12
C TYR A 23 -5.23 -8.90 1.70
N PHE A 24 -5.05 -8.00 2.66
CA PHE A 24 -5.17 -6.56 2.46
C PHE A 24 -3.91 -5.87 2.94
N ALA A 25 -3.44 -4.90 2.17
CA ALA A 25 -2.37 -4.03 2.62
C ALA A 25 -2.59 -2.62 2.11
N ILE A 26 -2.15 -1.64 2.90
CA ILE A 26 -2.00 -0.26 2.46
C ILE A 26 -0.62 0.25 2.83
N GLY A 27 0.05 0.83 1.85
CA GLY A 27 1.31 1.55 2.01
C GLY A 27 1.16 2.99 1.56
N VAL A 28 1.85 3.91 2.24
CA VAL A 28 1.96 5.31 1.82
C VAL A 28 3.43 5.68 1.78
N GLN A 29 3.84 6.28 0.68
CA GLN A 29 5.18 6.82 0.53
C GLN A 29 5.13 8.32 0.27
N ASN A 30 5.89 9.08 1.05
CA ASN A 30 6.19 10.46 0.70
C ASN A 30 7.29 10.48 -0.38
N VAL A 31 6.96 11.01 -1.57
CA VAL A 31 7.87 11.00 -2.73
C VAL A 31 9.10 11.88 -2.55
N THR A 32 9.02 12.89 -1.68
CA THR A 32 10.11 13.83 -1.41
C THR A 32 11.08 13.25 -0.39
N THR A 33 10.57 12.82 0.77
CA THR A 33 11.40 12.32 1.88
C THR A 33 11.74 10.84 1.77
N LYS A 34 11.09 10.10 0.85
CA LYS A 34 11.17 8.64 0.69
C LYS A 34 10.68 7.83 1.89
N ARG A 35 10.22 8.49 2.95
CA ARG A 35 9.63 7.82 4.11
C ARG A 35 8.34 7.12 3.72
N SER A 36 8.10 5.96 4.31
CA SER A 36 6.89 5.18 4.07
C SER A 36 6.38 4.56 5.36
N ILE A 37 5.07 4.34 5.37
CA ILE A 37 4.37 3.55 6.39
C ILE A 37 3.52 2.51 5.66
N SER A 38 3.23 1.40 6.32
CA SER A 38 2.29 0.42 5.81
C SER A 38 1.58 -0.35 6.91
N LEU A 39 0.39 -0.84 6.56
CA LEU A 39 -0.37 -1.84 7.29
C LEU A 39 -0.63 -3.03 6.38
N MET A 40 -0.51 -4.23 6.94
CA MET A 40 -0.75 -5.48 6.23
C MET A 40 -1.59 -6.40 7.11
N SER A 41 -2.60 -7.05 6.54
CA SER A 41 -3.49 -7.94 7.29
C SER A 41 -2.78 -9.20 7.80
N ARG A 42 -1.75 -9.68 7.08
CA ARG A 42 -0.91 -10.79 7.54
C ARG A 42 0.29 -10.23 8.31
N GLN A 43 0.20 -10.24 9.63
CA GLN A 43 1.23 -9.68 10.51
C GLN A 43 2.59 -10.39 10.38
N GLU A 44 2.59 -11.70 10.15
CA GLU A 44 3.83 -12.46 9.91
C GLU A 44 4.54 -12.00 8.65
N TRP A 45 3.79 -11.78 7.55
CA TRP A 45 4.33 -11.20 6.34
C TRP A 45 4.84 -9.77 6.58
N GLN A 46 4.09 -8.95 7.27
CA GLN A 46 4.51 -7.59 7.61
C GLN A 46 5.84 -7.59 8.39
N LYS A 47 5.95 -8.43 9.41
CA LYS A 47 7.19 -8.59 10.20
C LYS A 47 8.36 -9.05 9.31
N HIS A 48 8.14 -10.07 8.49
CA HIS A 48 9.15 -10.59 7.56
C HIS A 48 9.60 -9.53 6.56
N PHE A 49 8.65 -8.78 6.00
CA PHE A 49 8.88 -7.70 5.04
C PHE A 49 9.79 -6.59 5.61
N PHE A 50 9.54 -6.15 6.84
CA PHE A 50 10.36 -5.12 7.48
C PHE A 50 11.71 -5.62 7.95
N LEU A 51 11.78 -6.81 8.53
CA LEU A 51 13.06 -7.38 8.99
C LEU A 51 14.05 -7.57 7.85
N ASN A 52 13.58 -7.93 6.67
CA ASN A 52 14.41 -8.14 5.48
C ASN A 52 14.56 -6.89 4.61
N GLN A 53 14.05 -5.74 5.03
CA GLN A 53 14.15 -4.46 4.32
C GLN A 53 13.65 -4.52 2.88
N TYR A 54 12.60 -5.30 2.60
CA TYR A 54 12.10 -5.54 1.26
C TYR A 54 11.53 -4.31 0.56
N ALA A 55 11.21 -3.25 1.31
CA ALA A 55 10.50 -2.08 0.80
C ALA A 55 11.18 -1.41 -0.40
N GLU A 56 12.51 -1.43 -0.50
CA GLU A 56 13.26 -0.80 -1.60
C GLU A 56 13.29 -1.66 -2.87
N HIS A 57 13.14 -2.97 -2.72
CA HIS A 57 13.27 -3.95 -3.78
C HIS A 57 11.94 -4.62 -4.15
N ASP A 58 10.87 -4.34 -3.41
CA ASP A 58 9.55 -4.94 -3.64
C ASP A 58 9.02 -4.60 -5.04
N PRO A 59 8.78 -5.60 -5.91
CA PRO A 59 8.29 -5.36 -7.27
C PRO A 59 6.97 -4.60 -7.31
N ILE A 60 6.06 -4.86 -6.36
CA ILE A 60 4.79 -4.12 -6.25
C ILE A 60 5.06 -2.63 -6.06
N ARG A 61 5.94 -2.28 -5.13
CA ARG A 61 6.28 -0.87 -4.89
C ARG A 61 7.02 -0.26 -6.07
N ARG A 62 7.96 -0.98 -6.68
CA ARG A 62 8.75 -0.49 -7.81
C ARG A 62 7.89 -0.20 -9.03
N VAL A 63 6.99 -1.10 -9.41
CA VAL A 63 6.09 -0.88 -10.54
C VAL A 63 5.19 0.35 -10.32
N THR A 64 4.75 0.58 -9.10
CA THR A 64 3.88 1.73 -8.78
C THR A 64 4.58 3.08 -8.97
N LEU A 65 5.91 3.13 -8.88
CA LEU A 65 6.68 4.35 -9.10
C LEU A 65 6.82 4.70 -10.58
N HIS A 66 6.71 3.73 -11.48
CA HIS A 66 7.01 3.88 -12.91
C HIS A 66 5.77 3.83 -13.82
N THR A 67 4.65 3.31 -13.33
CA THR A 67 3.42 3.22 -14.13
C THR A 67 2.53 4.45 -13.98
N LYS A 68 1.75 4.75 -15.02
CA LYS A 68 0.64 5.72 -14.97
C LYS A 68 -0.71 5.06 -14.64
N ARG A 69 -0.77 3.74 -14.59
CA ARG A 69 -1.99 2.98 -14.28
C ARG A 69 -2.33 3.13 -12.80
N ASN A 70 -3.63 3.13 -12.49
CA ASN A 70 -4.14 3.18 -11.11
C ASN A 70 -4.52 1.80 -10.57
N LEU A 71 -4.42 0.77 -11.41
CA LEU A 71 -4.67 -0.62 -11.07
C LEU A 71 -3.77 -1.53 -11.91
N ILE A 72 -3.13 -2.51 -11.26
CA ILE A 72 -2.29 -3.52 -11.92
C ILE A 72 -2.55 -4.89 -11.28
N PRO A 73 -2.86 -5.93 -12.05
CA PRO A 73 -2.83 -7.31 -11.61
C PRO A 73 -1.41 -7.79 -11.29
N PHE A 74 -1.25 -8.73 -10.34
CA PHE A 74 0.07 -9.27 -9.97
C PHE A 74 0.81 -9.92 -11.15
N ASN A 75 0.10 -10.59 -12.03
CA ASN A 75 0.66 -11.24 -13.22
C ASN A 75 1.18 -10.27 -14.30
N GLU A 76 0.90 -8.97 -14.14
CA GLU A 76 1.44 -7.92 -15.00
C GLU A 76 2.61 -7.16 -14.35
N ILE A 77 3.07 -7.60 -13.17
CA ILE A 77 4.20 -6.99 -12.48
C ILE A 77 5.49 -7.63 -13.00
N ASP A 78 6.30 -6.83 -13.69
CA ASP A 78 7.62 -7.24 -14.12
C ASP A 78 8.61 -7.29 -12.95
N PHE A 79 9.37 -8.39 -12.89
CA PHE A 79 10.46 -8.53 -11.93
C PHE A 79 11.74 -8.00 -12.54
N LEU A 80 12.23 -6.89 -12.04
CA LEU A 80 13.39 -6.21 -12.61
C LEU A 80 14.71 -6.93 -12.27
N ASP A 81 14.73 -7.77 -11.23
CA ASP A 81 15.92 -8.46 -10.75
C ASP A 81 15.59 -9.76 -9.98
N ASN A 82 16.61 -10.54 -9.68
CA ASN A 82 16.47 -11.79 -8.94
C ASN A 82 16.01 -11.58 -7.50
N TYR A 83 16.32 -10.44 -6.90
CA TYR A 83 15.89 -10.12 -5.55
C TYR A 83 14.39 -9.84 -5.50
N GLY A 84 13.87 -9.12 -6.48
CA GLY A 84 12.42 -8.93 -6.63
C GLY A 84 11.67 -10.24 -6.83
N LYS A 85 12.22 -11.18 -7.62
CA LYS A 85 11.66 -12.54 -7.77
C LYS A 85 11.60 -13.27 -6.44
N GLU A 86 12.67 -13.18 -5.65
CA GLU A 86 12.71 -13.81 -4.31
C GLU A 86 11.67 -13.20 -3.38
N ILE A 87 11.48 -11.89 -3.36
CA ILE A 87 10.44 -11.23 -2.55
C ILE A 87 9.05 -11.76 -2.94
N MET A 88 8.74 -11.89 -4.23
CA MET A 88 7.45 -12.42 -4.67
C MET A 88 7.31 -13.92 -4.33
N ARG A 89 8.40 -14.68 -4.37
CA ARG A 89 8.40 -16.08 -3.92
C ARG A 89 8.10 -16.17 -2.41
N GLN A 90 8.74 -15.35 -1.58
CA GLN A 90 8.48 -15.30 -0.14
C GLN A 90 7.04 -14.88 0.16
N ARG A 91 6.50 -13.92 -0.60
CA ARG A 91 5.09 -13.52 -0.50
C ARG A 91 4.15 -14.70 -0.80
N ALA A 92 4.44 -15.46 -1.85
CA ALA A 92 3.66 -16.64 -2.20
C ALA A 92 3.73 -17.76 -1.14
N LEU A 93 4.86 -17.93 -0.46
CA LEU A 93 4.99 -18.86 0.68
C LEU A 93 4.14 -18.44 1.89
N MET A 94 3.84 -17.16 2.00
CA MET A 94 2.91 -16.61 2.99
C MET A 94 1.46 -16.55 2.45
N ASP A 95 1.13 -17.39 1.46
CA ASP A 95 -0.20 -17.48 0.83
C ASP A 95 -0.71 -16.19 0.18
N ILE A 96 0.19 -15.32 -0.29
CA ILE A 96 -0.16 -14.15 -1.09
C ILE A 96 0.37 -14.39 -2.49
N LYS A 97 -0.34 -15.24 -3.26
CA LYS A 97 0.13 -15.78 -4.55
C LYS A 97 -0.29 -14.93 -5.73
N SER A 98 -1.45 -14.30 -5.62
CA SER A 98 -2.07 -13.50 -6.68
C SER A 98 -2.81 -12.30 -6.12
N GLY A 99 -3.32 -11.42 -6.98
CA GLY A 99 -4.08 -10.26 -6.53
C GLY A 99 -4.01 -9.09 -7.49
N ILE A 100 -4.44 -7.93 -6.99
CA ILE A 100 -4.38 -6.65 -7.68
C ILE A 100 -3.75 -5.59 -6.79
N VAL A 101 -3.10 -4.63 -7.43
CA VAL A 101 -2.54 -3.44 -6.79
C VAL A 101 -3.29 -2.21 -7.27
N LEU A 102 -3.80 -1.44 -6.33
CA LEU A 102 -4.46 -0.16 -6.58
C LEU A 102 -3.54 0.97 -6.16
N MET A 103 -3.56 2.05 -6.92
CA MET A 103 -2.69 3.19 -6.67
C MET A 103 -3.48 4.48 -6.66
N GLU A 104 -3.05 5.40 -5.80
CA GLU A 104 -3.49 6.79 -5.80
C GLU A 104 -2.28 7.69 -5.59
N ARG A 105 -2.20 8.76 -6.37
CA ARG A 105 -1.15 9.76 -6.25
C ARG A 105 -1.79 11.09 -5.93
N PHE A 106 -1.55 11.56 -4.74
CA PHE A 106 -2.10 12.84 -4.30
C PHE A 106 -1.01 13.71 -3.66
N ALA A 107 -0.80 14.90 -4.22
CA ALA A 107 0.27 15.82 -3.81
C ALA A 107 1.64 15.12 -3.77
N LYS A 108 2.25 15.01 -2.60
CA LYS A 108 3.55 14.36 -2.39
C LYS A 108 3.46 12.92 -1.88
N PHE A 109 2.27 12.31 -1.90
CA PHE A 109 2.06 10.97 -1.39
C PHE A 109 1.63 10.01 -2.51
N ASN A 110 2.25 8.83 -2.50
CA ASN A 110 1.81 7.67 -3.26
C ASN A 110 1.16 6.68 -2.29
N TYR A 111 -0.10 6.36 -2.52
CA TYR A 111 -0.83 5.32 -1.81
C TYR A 111 -0.83 4.05 -2.66
N ILE A 112 -0.49 2.93 -2.03
CA ILE A 112 -0.40 1.62 -2.66
C ILE A 112 -1.28 0.68 -1.85
N ILE A 113 -2.35 0.19 -2.43
CA ILE A 113 -3.26 -0.77 -1.81
C ILE A 113 -3.10 -2.10 -2.52
N THR A 114 -2.94 -3.16 -1.76
CA THR A 114 -2.83 -4.53 -2.28
C THR A 114 -4.04 -5.33 -1.80
N LEU A 115 -4.77 -5.90 -2.75
CA LEU A 115 -5.80 -6.92 -2.51
C LEU A 115 -5.24 -8.24 -3.03
N GLY A 116 -4.90 -9.14 -2.12
CA GLY A 116 -4.20 -10.38 -2.43
C GLY A 116 -4.99 -11.62 -2.04
N THR A 117 -4.55 -12.75 -2.58
CA THR A 117 -5.17 -14.05 -2.34
C THR A 117 -4.16 -15.19 -2.39
N GLY A 118 -4.44 -16.25 -1.64
CA GLY A 118 -3.75 -17.54 -1.72
C GLY A 118 -4.12 -18.38 -2.94
N PHE A 119 -5.16 -18.02 -3.69
CA PHE A 119 -5.59 -18.77 -4.87
C PHE A 119 -4.67 -18.54 -6.05
N SER A 120 -4.01 -19.60 -6.52
CA SER A 120 -3.09 -19.52 -7.68
C SER A 120 -3.82 -19.33 -9.02
N GLN A 121 -5.09 -19.72 -9.09
CA GLN A 121 -5.95 -19.57 -10.29
C GLN A 121 -6.86 -18.34 -10.23
N PHE A 122 -6.45 -17.31 -9.50
CA PHE A 122 -7.19 -16.07 -9.41
C PHE A 122 -7.19 -15.33 -10.75
N ASP A 123 -8.38 -15.15 -11.32
CA ASP A 123 -8.58 -14.31 -12.51
C ASP A 123 -8.82 -12.86 -12.10
N ALA A 124 -7.75 -12.08 -12.17
CA ALA A 124 -7.77 -10.68 -11.78
C ALA A 124 -8.73 -9.84 -12.66
N PHE A 125 -8.86 -10.15 -13.96
CA PHE A 125 -9.71 -9.37 -14.86
C PHE A 125 -11.20 -9.64 -14.61
N ASP A 126 -11.56 -10.91 -14.43
CA ASP A 126 -12.94 -11.29 -14.06
C ASP A 126 -13.30 -10.69 -12.69
N PHE A 127 -12.40 -10.79 -11.73
CA PHE A 127 -12.56 -10.20 -10.41
C PHE A 127 -12.77 -8.68 -10.46
N ILE A 128 -11.94 -7.94 -11.19
CA ILE A 128 -12.06 -6.49 -11.36
C ILE A 128 -13.41 -6.14 -12.00
N LYS A 129 -13.83 -6.88 -13.01
CA LYS A 129 -15.10 -6.65 -13.71
C LYS A 129 -16.30 -6.86 -12.79
N ARG A 130 -16.28 -7.90 -11.96
CA ARG A 130 -17.41 -8.24 -11.06
C ARG A 130 -17.51 -7.32 -9.85
N TYR A 131 -16.36 -6.90 -9.32
CA TYR A 131 -16.29 -6.18 -8.04
C TYR A 131 -15.78 -4.75 -8.19
N HIS A 132 -15.88 -4.17 -9.39
CA HIS A 132 -15.36 -2.84 -9.71
C HIS A 132 -15.68 -1.80 -8.64
N ASP A 133 -16.95 -1.55 -8.36
CA ASP A 133 -17.37 -0.50 -7.43
C ASP A 133 -16.91 -0.77 -6.00
N LYS A 134 -16.91 -2.05 -5.59
CA LYS A 134 -16.44 -2.47 -4.26
C LYS A 134 -14.93 -2.27 -4.11
N ILE A 135 -14.16 -2.56 -5.14
CA ILE A 135 -12.71 -2.34 -5.18
C ILE A 135 -12.38 -0.85 -4.99
N TRP A 136 -13.09 0.04 -5.69
CA TRP A 136 -12.88 1.48 -5.57
C TRP A 136 -13.35 2.04 -4.23
N LEU A 137 -14.40 1.48 -3.65
CA LEU A 137 -14.84 1.80 -2.30
C LEU A 137 -13.76 1.42 -1.27
N ILE A 138 -13.25 0.19 -1.33
CA ILE A 138 -12.17 -0.29 -0.46
C ILE A 138 -10.93 0.60 -0.58
N LYS A 139 -10.53 0.96 -1.79
CA LYS A 139 -9.41 1.88 -2.03
C LYS A 139 -9.61 3.20 -1.30
N ARG A 140 -10.78 3.84 -1.48
CA ARG A 140 -11.11 5.12 -0.85
C ARG A 140 -11.08 5.03 0.67
N ASP A 141 -11.69 4.00 1.22
CA ASP A 141 -11.84 3.82 2.66
C ASP A 141 -10.49 3.55 3.34
N LEU A 142 -9.64 2.72 2.73
CA LEU A 142 -8.28 2.48 3.23
C LEU A 142 -7.40 3.74 3.17
N ILE A 143 -7.52 4.56 2.13
CA ILE A 143 -6.81 5.84 2.05
C ILE A 143 -7.27 6.77 3.18
N SER A 144 -8.58 6.94 3.36
CA SER A 144 -9.14 7.78 4.43
C SER A 144 -8.70 7.33 5.82
N LEU A 145 -8.62 6.01 6.04
CA LEU A 145 -8.18 5.42 7.30
C LEU A 145 -6.74 5.81 7.65
N ILE A 146 -5.83 5.82 6.66
CA ILE A 146 -4.41 6.10 6.90
C ILE A 146 -4.06 7.60 6.80
N GLU A 147 -4.98 8.44 6.34
CA GLU A 147 -4.71 9.86 6.05
C GLU A 147 -4.23 10.62 7.27
N ASN A 148 -4.80 10.38 8.43
CA ASN A 148 -4.36 11.00 9.69
C ASN A 148 -2.92 10.63 10.07
N GLU A 149 -2.48 9.41 9.77
CA GLU A 149 -1.10 9.00 9.96
C GLU A 149 -0.18 9.66 8.92
N THR A 150 -0.66 9.78 7.68
CA THR A 150 0.07 10.39 6.57
C THR A 150 0.46 11.84 6.86
N ASN A 151 -0.43 12.60 7.48
CA ASN A 151 -0.18 14.01 7.85
C ASN A 151 0.99 14.18 8.83
N LYS A 152 1.31 13.16 9.63
CA LYS A 152 2.48 13.16 10.52
C LYS A 152 3.81 13.03 9.78
N PHE A 153 3.79 12.61 8.52
CA PHE A 153 4.97 12.52 7.65
C PHE A 153 5.25 13.81 6.87
N LEU A 154 4.48 14.88 7.12
CA LEU A 154 4.83 16.21 6.63
C LEU A 154 6.15 16.63 7.30
N PRO A 155 7.19 17.01 6.53
CA PRO A 155 8.43 17.46 7.13
C PRO A 155 8.15 18.64 8.07
N SER A 156 8.74 18.62 9.24
CA SER A 156 8.78 19.76 10.16
C SER A 156 9.36 21.05 9.55
N GLU A 157 9.98 20.96 8.38
CA GLU A 157 10.49 22.07 7.58
C GLU A 157 9.41 23.07 7.13
N ILE A 158 8.17 22.62 6.89
CA ILE A 158 7.07 23.56 6.59
C ILE A 158 6.73 24.41 7.83
N LEU A 159 6.81 23.83 9.01
CA LEU A 159 6.62 24.57 10.28
C LEU A 159 7.78 25.53 10.55
N LYS A 160 9.01 25.21 10.17
CA LYS A 160 10.16 26.11 10.28
C LYS A 160 10.06 27.30 9.32
N GLN A 161 9.62 27.09 8.08
CA GLN A 161 9.40 28.17 7.11
C GLN A 161 8.24 29.09 7.53
N ALA A 162 7.15 28.55 8.06
CA ALA A 162 6.05 29.36 8.57
C ALA A 162 6.46 30.23 9.77
N ASN A 163 7.34 29.71 10.64
CA ASN A 163 7.87 30.47 11.77
C ASN A 163 8.92 31.53 11.36
N HIS A 164 9.68 31.32 10.29
CA HIS A 164 10.60 32.34 9.76
C HIS A 164 9.86 33.49 9.08
N LEU A 165 8.76 33.23 8.40
CA LEU A 165 7.94 34.29 7.76
C LEU A 165 7.16 35.15 8.77
N SER A 166 6.99 34.70 10.01
CA SER A 166 6.32 35.47 11.08
C SER A 166 7.28 36.36 11.91
N ILE A 167 8.59 36.22 11.75
CA ILE A 167 9.59 36.97 12.51
C ILE A 167 10.06 38.24 11.76
N ASP A 168 9.95 38.25 10.43
CA ASP A 168 10.35 39.39 9.60
C ASP A 168 9.22 40.40 9.35
N ALA A 169 8.11 40.30 10.07
CA ALA A 169 6.96 41.21 9.99
C ALA A 169 6.79 42.07 11.28
N LYS A 170 7.92 42.55 11.83
CA LYS A 170 7.89 43.57 12.91
C LYS A 170 8.87 44.69 12.61
#